data_f03686071e98c632b5536a2395ccaf99
#
_entry.id   f03686071e98c632b5536a2395ccaf99
#
_cell.length_a   1.000
_cell.length_b   1.000
_cell.length_c   1.000
_cell.angle_alpha   90.00
_cell.angle_beta   90.00
_cell.angle_gamma   90.00
#
_symmetry.space_group_name_H-M   'P 1'
#
loop_
_entity.id
_entity.type
_entity.pdbx_description
1 polymer ?
#
loop_
_entity_poly.entity_id
_entity_poly.type
_entity_poly.pdbx_seq_one_letter_code
_entity_poly.pdbx_strand_id
1 'polypeptide(L)'
;MGKMNFKYVRIQGKELAKNTMHAKGIFSMCWQMIQQDVMTGEDADLFREIDSWFAENLPWPPPCKNQEPVVCWFKTENAEEMLKMIRPAMWLLERYNHPYYVVYTNTPGEIVYEDKYQIAAKADGYPRIDELQPSWSPKETE
;
A
#
# COMPACT_ATOMS: atom_id res chain seq x y z
N MET A 1 -9.77 4.59 18.96
CA MET A 1 -9.81 3.16 19.20
C MET A 1 -10.47 2.37 18.09
N GLY A 2 -11.34 2.97 17.29
CA GLY A 2 -12.02 2.25 16.23
C GLY A 2 -11.11 1.51 15.26
N LYS A 3 -9.96 2.09 14.93
CA LYS A 3 -9.01 1.49 13.99
C LYS A 3 -8.39 0.20 14.51
N MET A 4 -8.27 0.04 15.82
CA MET A 4 -7.69 -1.15 16.42
C MET A 4 -8.63 -2.35 16.36
N ASN A 5 -9.91 -2.11 16.04
CA ASN A 5 -10.89 -3.17 15.89
C ASN A 5 -10.86 -3.80 14.50
N PHE A 6 -10.10 -3.23 13.56
CA PHE A 6 -9.97 -3.79 12.22
C PHE A 6 -8.78 -4.74 12.16
N LYS A 7 -8.95 -5.84 11.46
CA LYS A 7 -7.92 -6.88 11.34
C LYS A 7 -6.87 -6.58 10.29
N TYR A 8 -7.22 -5.78 9.29
CA TYR A 8 -6.36 -5.57 8.14
C TYR A 8 -6.26 -4.10 7.78
N VAL A 9 -5.09 -3.70 7.27
CA VAL A 9 -4.83 -2.33 6.87
C VAL A 9 -4.00 -2.32 5.59
N ARG A 10 -4.26 -1.35 4.73
CA ARG A 10 -3.54 -1.17 3.47
C ARG A 10 -3.35 0.31 3.21
N ILE A 11 -2.20 0.67 2.65
CA ILE A 11 -1.93 2.04 2.24
C ILE A 11 -1.85 2.04 0.72
N GLN A 12 -2.63 2.89 0.07
CA GLN A 12 -2.80 2.86 -1.38
C GLN A 12 -3.09 4.24 -1.95
N GLY A 13 -2.96 4.36 -3.27
CA GLY A 13 -3.37 5.54 -4.01
C GLY A 13 -4.76 5.37 -4.59
N LYS A 14 -5.17 6.35 -5.40
CA LYS A 14 -6.45 6.32 -6.10
C LYS A 14 -6.36 5.63 -7.45
N GLU A 15 -5.19 5.65 -8.08
CA GLU A 15 -4.98 5.10 -9.40
C GLU A 15 -5.09 3.58 -9.39
N LEU A 16 -5.76 3.02 -10.40
CA LEU A 16 -5.93 1.57 -10.48
C LEU A 16 -4.64 0.89 -10.90
N ALA A 17 -4.39 -0.28 -10.36
CA ALA A 17 -3.27 -1.10 -10.78
C ALA A 17 -3.56 -1.69 -12.17
N LYS A 18 -2.49 -1.89 -12.94
CA LYS A 18 -2.59 -2.46 -14.27
C LYS A 18 -3.20 -3.87 -14.22
N ASN A 19 -4.15 -4.12 -15.08
CA ASN A 19 -4.82 -5.42 -15.22
C ASN A 19 -5.61 -5.85 -14.00
N THR A 20 -5.94 -4.91 -13.10
CA THR A 20 -6.77 -5.20 -11.93
C THR A 20 -7.78 -4.08 -11.74
N MET A 21 -8.73 -4.33 -10.85
CA MET A 21 -9.77 -3.35 -10.54
C MET A 21 -9.56 -2.71 -9.17
N HIS A 22 -8.37 -2.86 -8.60
CA HIS A 22 -8.07 -2.28 -7.29
C HIS A 22 -7.01 -1.17 -7.39
N ALA A 23 -6.97 -0.31 -6.40
CA ALA A 23 -6.02 0.80 -6.39
C ALA A 23 -4.59 0.30 -6.14
N LYS A 24 -3.62 1.01 -6.73
CA LYS A 24 -2.20 0.70 -6.52
C LYS A 24 -1.80 0.90 -5.08
N GLY A 25 -1.04 -0.03 -4.54
CA GLY A 25 -0.44 0.11 -3.22
C GLY A 25 0.71 1.10 -3.23
N ILE A 26 1.16 1.45 -2.04
CA ILE A 26 2.20 2.49 -1.87
C ILE A 26 3.51 2.13 -2.59
N PHE A 27 3.92 0.85 -2.58
CA PHE A 27 5.16 0.46 -3.27
C PHE A 27 5.06 0.68 -4.77
N SER A 28 3.94 0.30 -5.38
CA SER A 28 3.73 0.51 -6.81
C SER A 28 3.75 1.99 -7.17
N MET A 29 3.17 2.83 -6.32
CA MET A 29 3.14 4.27 -6.55
C MET A 29 4.55 4.86 -6.53
N CYS A 30 5.36 4.48 -5.55
CA CYS A 30 6.72 4.99 -5.43
C CYS A 30 7.61 4.50 -6.59
N TRP A 31 7.50 3.22 -6.94
CA TRP A 31 8.26 2.69 -8.08
C TRP A 31 7.89 3.37 -9.38
N GLN A 32 6.60 3.68 -9.56
CA GLN A 32 6.17 4.40 -10.76
C GLN A 32 6.82 5.78 -10.84
N MET A 33 6.88 6.50 -9.71
CA MET A 33 7.53 7.80 -9.68
C MET A 33 9.02 7.72 -10.03
N ILE A 34 9.69 6.67 -9.58
CA ILE A 34 11.10 6.45 -9.93
C ILE A 34 11.24 6.17 -11.43
N GLN A 35 10.40 5.31 -11.97
CA GLN A 35 10.44 4.95 -13.38
C GLN A 35 10.14 6.13 -14.31
N GLN A 36 9.35 7.07 -13.84
CA GLN A 36 8.98 8.26 -14.61
C GLN A 36 9.91 9.45 -14.35
N ASP A 37 11.00 9.23 -13.62
CA ASP A 37 11.95 10.27 -13.24
C ASP A 37 11.34 11.43 -12.45
N VAL A 38 10.24 11.18 -11.78
CA VAL A 38 9.60 12.15 -10.87
C VAL A 38 10.32 12.13 -9.52
N MET A 39 10.59 10.94 -9.00
CA MET A 39 11.34 10.77 -7.75
C MET A 39 12.77 10.37 -8.10
N THR A 40 13.74 11.21 -7.75
CA THR A 40 15.14 11.00 -8.09
C THR A 40 16.04 11.32 -6.89
N GLY A 41 17.33 11.04 -7.03
CA GLY A 41 18.33 11.41 -6.02
C GLY A 41 18.09 10.77 -4.67
N GLU A 42 18.20 11.58 -3.63
CA GLU A 42 18.08 11.09 -2.26
C GLU A 42 16.72 10.48 -1.94
N ASP A 43 15.67 11.01 -2.53
CA ASP A 43 14.32 10.47 -2.32
C ASP A 43 14.17 9.06 -2.90
N ALA A 44 14.69 8.87 -4.12
CA ALA A 44 14.68 7.54 -4.74
C ALA A 44 15.54 6.56 -3.93
N ASP A 45 16.69 7.02 -3.44
CA ASP A 45 17.57 6.19 -2.62
C ASP A 45 16.87 5.80 -1.31
N LEU A 46 16.17 6.73 -0.69
CA LEU A 46 15.42 6.43 0.52
C LEU A 46 14.36 5.36 0.25
N PHE A 47 13.61 5.49 -0.83
CA PHE A 47 12.61 4.48 -1.16
C PHE A 47 13.24 3.12 -1.43
N ARG A 48 14.38 3.08 -2.12
CA ARG A 48 15.08 1.81 -2.37
C ARG A 48 15.51 1.14 -1.06
N GLU A 49 15.93 1.93 -0.07
CA GLU A 49 16.26 1.39 1.25
C GLU A 49 15.03 0.81 1.94
N ILE A 50 13.89 1.50 1.86
CA ILE A 50 12.64 1.02 2.42
C ILE A 50 12.25 -0.30 1.76
N ASP A 51 12.28 -0.33 0.44
CA ASP A 51 11.92 -1.52 -0.32
C ASP A 51 12.84 -2.70 0.00
N SER A 52 14.14 -2.45 0.15
CA SER A 52 15.11 -3.49 0.52
C SER A 52 14.80 -4.07 1.89
N TRP A 53 14.44 -3.22 2.85
CA TRP A 53 14.07 -3.69 4.18
C TRP A 53 12.86 -4.62 4.11
N PHE A 54 11.86 -4.24 3.33
CA PHE A 54 10.67 -5.08 3.16
C PHE A 54 10.98 -6.38 2.42
N ALA A 55 11.87 -6.33 1.44
CA ALA A 55 12.29 -7.54 0.73
C ALA A 55 12.95 -8.55 1.69
N GLU A 56 13.67 -8.06 2.69
CA GLU A 56 14.32 -8.92 3.68
C GLU A 56 13.38 -9.40 4.79
N ASN A 57 12.37 -8.60 5.13
CA ASN A 57 11.56 -8.84 6.33
C ASN A 57 10.12 -9.25 6.03
N LEU A 58 9.66 -9.11 4.81
CA LEU A 58 8.29 -9.44 4.43
C LEU A 58 8.28 -10.31 3.18
N PRO A 59 7.81 -11.56 3.27
CA PRO A 59 7.78 -12.43 2.09
C PRO A 59 6.91 -11.83 0.98
N TRP A 60 7.33 -12.03 -0.27
CA TRP A 60 6.50 -11.64 -1.41
C TRP A 60 5.49 -12.76 -1.66
N PRO A 61 4.19 -12.51 -1.47
CA PRO A 61 3.20 -13.58 -1.61
C PRO A 61 3.22 -14.22 -2.99
N PRO A 62 3.19 -15.56 -3.08
CA PRO A 62 3.20 -16.23 -4.39
C PRO A 62 2.11 -15.75 -5.36
N PRO A 63 0.85 -15.49 -4.93
CA PRO A 63 -0.13 -14.93 -5.87
C PRO A 63 0.31 -13.61 -6.48
N CYS A 64 1.02 -12.75 -5.72
CA CYS A 64 1.53 -11.49 -6.25
C CYS A 64 2.67 -11.74 -7.24
N LYS A 65 3.56 -12.67 -6.95
CA LYS A 65 4.62 -13.07 -7.89
C LYS A 65 4.05 -13.58 -9.21
N ASN A 66 2.94 -14.29 -9.14
CA ASN A 66 2.28 -14.87 -10.30
C ASN A 66 1.35 -13.88 -10.99
N GLN A 67 1.34 -12.63 -10.54
CA GLN A 67 0.51 -11.55 -11.08
C GLN A 67 -1.00 -11.88 -11.06
N GLU A 68 -1.43 -12.65 -10.07
CA GLU A 68 -2.84 -12.93 -9.87
C GLU A 68 -3.56 -11.68 -9.37
N PRO A 69 -4.86 -11.51 -9.65
CA PRO A 69 -5.61 -10.33 -9.21
C PRO A 69 -5.93 -10.39 -7.72
N VAL A 70 -4.93 -10.12 -6.89
CA VAL A 70 -5.05 -10.12 -5.44
C VAL A 70 -4.66 -8.76 -4.88
N VAL A 71 -5.15 -8.47 -3.68
CA VAL A 71 -4.80 -7.27 -2.92
C VAL A 71 -4.13 -7.72 -1.63
N CYS A 72 -2.99 -7.14 -1.31
CA CYS A 72 -2.26 -7.47 -0.09
C CYS A 72 -2.62 -6.50 1.02
N TRP A 73 -2.79 -7.03 2.22
CA TRP A 73 -3.13 -6.26 3.42
C TRP A 73 -2.18 -6.65 4.54
N PHE A 74 -1.79 -5.68 5.35
CA PHE A 74 -1.09 -5.99 6.60
C PHE A 74 -2.09 -6.46 7.66
N LYS A 75 -1.64 -7.37 8.51
CA LYS A 75 -2.41 -7.77 9.69
C LYS A 75 -2.14 -6.76 10.79
N THR A 76 -3.15 -6.04 11.23
CA THR A 76 -2.97 -4.95 12.19
C THR A 76 -2.32 -5.41 13.49
N GLU A 77 -2.60 -6.63 13.92
CA GLU A 77 -2.05 -7.15 15.17
C GLU A 77 -0.54 -7.36 15.15
N ASN A 78 0.06 -7.52 13.96
CA ASN A 78 1.49 -7.79 13.81
C ASN A 78 2.20 -6.77 12.93
N ALA A 79 1.53 -5.71 12.54
CA ALA A 79 2.05 -4.80 11.52
C ALA A 79 2.72 -3.54 12.06
N GLU A 80 2.85 -3.41 13.37
CA GLU A 80 3.39 -2.18 13.97
C GLU A 80 4.74 -1.81 13.38
N GLU A 81 5.68 -2.76 13.32
CA GLU A 81 6.99 -2.50 12.77
C GLU A 81 6.93 -2.20 11.26
N MET A 82 6.09 -2.93 10.53
CA MET A 82 5.91 -2.71 9.10
C MET A 82 5.37 -1.32 8.82
N LEU A 83 4.37 -0.89 9.56
CA LEU A 83 3.78 0.43 9.39
C LEU A 83 4.77 1.54 9.76
N LYS A 84 5.58 1.30 10.77
CA LYS A 84 6.63 2.24 11.16
C LYS A 84 7.67 2.40 10.06
N MET A 85 8.07 1.31 9.41
CA MET A 85 9.03 1.34 8.33
C MET A 85 8.46 1.91 7.03
N ILE A 86 7.15 1.83 6.82
CA ILE A 86 6.53 2.37 5.62
C ILE A 86 6.24 3.86 5.73
N ARG A 87 6.25 4.43 6.93
CA ARG A 87 5.95 5.85 7.15
C ARG A 87 6.80 6.79 6.30
N PRO A 88 8.12 6.60 6.18
CA PRO A 88 8.89 7.48 5.28
C PRO A 88 8.43 7.44 3.83
N ALA A 89 7.92 6.31 3.35
CA ALA A 89 7.36 6.24 2.00
C ALA A 89 6.09 7.08 1.89
N MET A 90 5.29 7.14 2.96
CA MET A 90 4.11 8.03 2.99
C MET A 90 4.55 9.50 2.92
N TRP A 91 5.64 9.87 3.61
CA TRP A 91 6.19 11.22 3.49
C TRP A 91 6.64 11.54 2.06
N LEU A 92 7.18 10.56 1.35
CA LEU A 92 7.56 10.75 -0.04
C LEU A 92 6.33 11.02 -0.91
N LEU A 93 5.22 10.30 -0.68
CA LEU A 93 3.99 10.59 -1.41
C LEU A 93 3.53 12.03 -1.15
N GLU A 94 3.58 12.48 0.11
CA GLU A 94 3.21 13.84 0.45
C GLU A 94 4.11 14.86 -0.25
N ARG A 95 5.42 14.61 -0.27
CA ARG A 95 6.38 15.51 -0.92
C ARG A 95 6.09 15.69 -2.40
N TYR A 96 5.64 14.65 -3.07
CA TYR A 96 5.33 14.70 -4.50
C TYR A 96 3.83 14.94 -4.78
N ASN A 97 3.09 15.37 -3.75
CA ASN A 97 1.69 15.74 -3.85
C ASN A 97 0.76 14.61 -4.32
N HIS A 98 1.08 13.38 -3.93
CA HIS A 98 0.23 12.24 -4.23
C HIS A 98 -0.67 11.94 -3.04
N PRO A 99 -1.99 12.05 -3.19
CA PRO A 99 -2.90 11.67 -2.12
C PRO A 99 -2.84 10.16 -1.88
N TYR A 100 -3.08 9.76 -0.64
CA TYR A 100 -3.11 8.34 -0.32
C TYR A 100 -4.23 8.04 0.67
N TYR A 101 -4.55 6.76 0.77
CA TYR A 101 -5.64 6.25 1.59
C TYR A 101 -5.08 5.18 2.51
N VAL A 102 -5.38 5.29 3.79
CA VAL A 102 -5.11 4.22 4.75
C VAL A 102 -6.44 3.50 4.95
N VAL A 103 -6.56 2.32 4.41
CA VAL A 103 -7.82 1.58 4.36
C VAL A 103 -7.79 0.45 5.38
N TYR A 104 -8.78 0.41 6.24
CA TYR A 104 -8.96 -0.64 7.24
C TYR A 104 -10.15 -1.50 6.88
N THR A 105 -10.06 -2.80 7.10
CA THR A 105 -11.19 -3.70 6.83
C THR A 105 -11.13 -4.94 7.71
N ASN A 106 -12.30 -5.53 7.94
CA ASN A 106 -12.43 -6.88 8.50
C ASN A 106 -12.85 -7.87 7.43
N THR A 107 -13.16 -7.38 6.22
CA THR A 107 -13.69 -8.20 5.14
C THR A 107 -12.89 -7.96 3.85
N PRO A 108 -11.65 -8.47 3.79
CA PRO A 108 -10.77 -8.20 2.64
C PRO A 108 -11.15 -8.97 1.37
N GLY A 109 -12.09 -9.90 1.45
CA GLY A 109 -12.39 -10.83 0.39
C GLY A 109 -11.83 -12.20 0.70
N GLU A 110 -11.81 -13.09 -0.29
CA GLU A 110 -11.31 -14.44 -0.09
C GLU A 110 -9.79 -14.42 0.06
N ILE A 111 -9.30 -14.89 1.22
CA ILE A 111 -7.89 -14.94 1.52
C ILE A 111 -7.27 -16.16 0.81
N VAL A 112 -6.27 -15.92 -0.02
CA VAL A 112 -5.58 -16.97 -0.78
C VAL A 112 -4.13 -17.19 -0.34
N TYR A 113 -3.63 -16.31 0.53
CA TYR A 113 -2.30 -16.44 1.12
C TYR A 113 -2.29 -15.72 2.46
N GLU A 114 -1.55 -16.26 3.39
CA GLU A 114 -1.42 -15.63 4.71
C GLU A 114 -0.06 -15.99 5.33
N ASP A 115 0.59 -14.99 5.93
CA ASP A 115 1.76 -15.23 6.79
C ASP A 115 1.59 -14.42 8.08
N LYS A 116 2.63 -14.29 8.86
CA LYS A 116 2.56 -13.62 10.16
C LYS A 116 2.14 -12.16 10.04
N TYR A 117 2.53 -11.48 8.96
CA TYR A 117 2.40 -10.03 8.83
C TYR A 117 1.33 -9.58 7.85
N GLN A 118 0.95 -10.44 6.92
CA GLN A 118 0.12 -10.02 5.80
C GLN A 118 -0.76 -11.13 5.28
N ILE A 119 -1.75 -10.72 4.49
CA ILE A 119 -2.56 -11.63 3.68
C ILE A 119 -2.59 -11.14 2.24
N ALA A 120 -2.93 -12.03 1.32
CA ALA A 120 -3.34 -11.67 -0.03
C ALA A 120 -4.76 -12.18 -0.22
N ALA A 121 -5.66 -11.32 -0.66
CA ALA A 121 -7.06 -11.65 -0.87
C ALA A 121 -7.45 -11.36 -2.30
N LYS A 122 -8.44 -12.09 -2.82
CA LYS A 122 -8.93 -11.84 -4.18
C LYS A 122 -9.46 -10.42 -4.31
N ALA A 123 -9.12 -9.78 -5.44
CA ALA A 123 -9.44 -8.37 -5.66
C ALA A 123 -10.93 -8.10 -5.85
N ASP A 124 -11.73 -9.10 -6.20
CA ASP A 124 -13.15 -8.95 -6.49
C ASP A 124 -13.99 -8.49 -5.28
N GLY A 125 -13.46 -8.65 -4.07
CA GLY A 125 -14.12 -8.18 -2.85
C GLY A 125 -13.69 -6.80 -2.40
N TYR A 126 -12.86 -6.11 -3.17
CA TYR A 126 -12.26 -4.86 -2.77
C TYR A 126 -13.28 -3.70 -2.79
N PRO A 127 -13.27 -2.83 -1.76
CA PRO A 127 -14.20 -1.69 -1.76
C PRO A 127 -13.89 -0.68 -2.86
N ARG A 128 -14.89 0.03 -3.32
CA ARG A 128 -14.74 1.05 -4.36
C ARG A 128 -13.92 2.22 -3.83
N ILE A 129 -12.89 2.58 -4.57
CA ILE A 129 -11.97 3.65 -4.15
C ILE A 129 -12.64 5.02 -4.19
N ASP A 130 -13.60 5.23 -5.10
CA ASP A 130 -14.30 6.50 -5.23
C ASP A 130 -15.24 6.80 -4.06
N GLU A 131 -15.51 5.80 -3.22
CA GLU A 131 -16.32 6.00 -2.02
C GLU A 131 -15.48 6.33 -0.78
N LEU A 132 -14.15 6.32 -0.91
CA LEU A 132 -13.24 6.58 0.20
C LEU A 132 -12.80 8.04 0.22
N GLN A 133 -12.49 8.53 1.41
CA GLN A 133 -11.88 9.83 1.59
C GLN A 133 -10.37 9.65 1.76
N PRO A 134 -9.53 10.48 1.13
CA PRO A 134 -8.10 10.35 1.31
C PRO A 134 -7.69 10.59 2.76
N SER A 135 -6.75 9.82 3.24
CA SER A 135 -6.17 10.03 4.56
C SER A 135 -5.26 11.24 4.56
N TRP A 136 -4.70 11.53 3.41
CA TRP A 136 -3.93 12.73 3.17
C TRP A 136 -4.09 13.16 1.72
N SER A 137 -4.21 14.45 1.48
CA SER A 137 -4.19 15.01 0.13
C SER A 137 -3.54 16.39 0.19
N PRO A 138 -2.99 16.87 -0.95
CA PRO A 138 -2.40 18.21 -0.97
C PRO A 138 -3.45 19.26 -0.64
N LYS A 139 -3.02 20.30 0.07
CA LYS A 139 -3.90 21.45 0.31
C LYS A 139 -4.11 22.20 -0.99
N GLU A 140 -5.35 22.59 -1.23
CA GLU A 140 -5.63 23.45 -2.38
C GLU A 140 -4.99 24.81 -2.13
N THR A 141 -4.32 25.31 -3.14
CA THR A 141 -3.76 26.67 -3.10
C THR A 141 -4.74 27.60 -3.79
N GLU A 142 -5.01 28.70 -3.14
CA GLU A 142 -5.91 29.69 -3.70
C GLU A 142 -5.16 30.74 -4.51
#